data_3f28b417b29cbfbe285164aeda12a3c7
#
_entry.id   3f28b417b29cbfbe285164aeda12a3c7
#
_cell.length_a   1.000
_cell.length_b   1.000
_cell.length_c   1.000
_cell.angle_alpha   90.00
_cell.angle_beta   90.00
_cell.angle_gamma   90.00
#
_symmetry.space_group_name_H-M   'P 1'
#
loop_
_entity.id
_entity.type
_entity.pdbx_description
1 polymer ?
#
loop_
_entity_poly.entity_id
_entity_poly.type
_entity_poly.pdbx_seq_one_letter_code
_entity_poly.pdbx_strand_id
1 'polypeptide(L)' 'MGNTENIVQYRPVGALTGPIERNDLSTVLDHLDNLSGQELKIYQDLSQEVLKVAKMKHPERDYSEMERIINS' A
#
# COMPACT_ATOMS: atom_id res chain seq x y z
N MET A 1 -22.87 -1.90 12.67
CA MET A 1 -22.47 -1.77 12.41
C MET A 1 -21.96 -1.41 11.71
N GLY A 2 -21.58 -1.18 11.62
CA GLY A 2 -21.08 -0.89 11.39
C GLY A 2 -20.61 -0.56 10.62
N ASN A 3 -20.65 -0.43 10.36
CA ASN A 3 -20.20 -0.27 9.63
C ASN A 3 -19.72 0.40 8.89
N THR A 4 -19.46 0.69 9.10
CA THR A 4 -18.98 1.40 8.50
C THR A 4 -18.30 1.43 7.67
N GLU A 5 -18.73 1.37 7.50
CA GLU A 5 -18.02 1.23 6.95
C GLU A 5 -17.05 1.65 6.18
N ASN A 6 -16.39 1.33 6.26
CA ASN A 6 -15.21 1.92 5.68
C ASN A 6 -14.60 0.93 4.74
N ILE A 7 -14.00 1.43 3.69
CA ILE A 7 -13.45 0.60 2.63
C ILE A 7 -12.44 -0.39 3.16
N VAL A 8 -11.65 0.04 4.12
CA VAL A 8 -10.61 -0.80 4.71
C VAL A 8 -11.21 -2.05 5.35
N GLN A 9 -12.43 -1.93 5.88
CA GLN A 9 -13.08 -3.08 6.49
C GLN A 9 -13.43 -4.16 5.49
N TYR A 10 -13.73 -3.75 4.26
CA TYR A 10 -14.11 -4.72 3.23
C TYR A 10 -12.90 -5.30 2.52
N ARG A 11 -11.74 -4.67 2.70
CA ARG A 11 -10.51 -5.14 2.08
C ARG A 11 -9.56 -5.56 3.18
N PRO A 12 -9.24 -6.85 3.26
CA PRO A 12 -8.25 -7.28 4.25
C PRO A 12 -6.96 -6.50 4.09
N VAL A 13 -6.31 -6.24 5.20
CA VAL A 13 -5.05 -5.49 5.16
C VAL A 13 -4.07 -6.15 4.20
N GLY A 14 -4.05 -7.49 4.16
CA GLY A 14 -3.16 -8.19 3.24
C GLY A 14 -3.45 -7.89 1.78
N ALA A 15 -4.72 -7.64 1.43
CA ALA A 15 -5.06 -7.30 0.04
C ALA A 15 -4.52 -5.94 -0.35
N LEU A 16 -4.39 -5.02 0.62
CA LEU A 16 -3.85 -3.69 0.37
C LEU A 16 -2.32 -3.68 0.44
N THR A 17 -1.74 -4.45 1.34
CA THR A 17 -0.31 -4.38 1.63
C THR A 17 0.49 -5.47 0.94
N GLY A 18 -0.13 -6.60 0.61
CA GLY A 18 0.55 -7.68 -0.08
C GLY A 18 1.23 -7.26 -1.38
N PRO A 19 0.56 -6.45 -2.21
CA PRO A 19 1.20 -5.99 -3.45
C PRO A 19 2.48 -5.20 -3.20
N ILE A 20 2.54 -4.45 -2.10
CA ILE A 20 3.74 -3.70 -1.76
C ILE A 20 4.88 -4.67 -1.46
N GLU A 21 4.62 -5.67 -0.64
CA GLU A 21 5.63 -6.66 -0.27
C GLU A 21 6.09 -7.45 -1.49
N ARG A 22 5.17 -7.77 -2.40
CA ARG A 22 5.50 -8.50 -3.63
C ARG A 22 6.14 -7.63 -4.70
N ASN A 23 6.24 -6.32 -4.44
CA ASN A 23 6.76 -5.36 -5.41
C ASN A 23 5.91 -5.32 -6.66
N ASP A 24 4.60 -5.40 -6.47
CA ASP A 24 3.61 -5.41 -7.57
C ASP A 24 3.22 -3.97 -7.88
N LEU A 25 4.01 -3.34 -8.72
CA LEU A 25 3.88 -1.91 -9.00
C LEU A 25 2.54 -1.57 -9.64
N SER A 26 2.07 -2.39 -10.57
CA SER A 26 0.84 -2.06 -11.29
C SER A 26 -0.36 -2.07 -10.36
N THR A 27 -0.42 -3.01 -9.42
CA THR A 27 -1.53 -3.07 -8.47
C THR A 27 -1.50 -1.88 -7.52
N VAL A 28 -0.31 -1.50 -7.06
CA VAL A 28 -0.17 -0.34 -6.16
C VAL A 28 -0.55 0.94 -6.89
N LEU A 29 -0.10 1.10 -8.13
CA LEU A 29 -0.47 2.26 -8.93
C LEU A 29 -1.99 2.34 -9.13
N ASP A 30 -2.63 1.20 -9.34
CA ASP A 30 -4.08 1.14 -9.47
C ASP A 30 -4.77 1.59 -8.19
N HIS A 31 -4.28 1.15 -7.04
CA HIS A 31 -4.82 1.60 -5.77
C HIS A 31 -4.65 3.11 -5.59
N LEU A 32 -3.45 3.63 -5.89
CA LEU A 32 -3.20 5.06 -5.75
C LEU A 32 -4.09 5.88 -6.65
N ASP A 33 -4.37 5.37 -7.85
CA ASP A 33 -5.20 6.07 -8.82
C ASP A 33 -6.66 6.10 -8.40
N ASN A 34 -7.11 5.08 -7.68
CA ASN A 34 -8.49 4.95 -7.27
C ASN A 34 -8.82 5.57 -5.91
N LEU A 35 -7.81 6.00 -5.18
CA LEU A 35 -7.99 6.63 -3.89
C LEU A 35 -7.75 8.13 -4.00
N SER A 36 -8.41 8.90 -3.13
CA SER A 36 -8.22 10.34 -3.15
C SER A 36 -8.45 10.89 -1.75
N GLY A 37 -7.99 12.14 -1.54
CA GLY A 37 -8.20 12.83 -0.29
C GLY A 37 -7.57 12.10 0.88
N GLN A 38 -8.33 11.97 1.95
CA GLN A 38 -7.83 11.38 3.18
C GLN A 38 -7.51 9.90 3.02
N GLU A 39 -8.29 9.22 2.22
CA GLU A 39 -8.06 7.79 1.98
C GLU A 39 -6.69 7.56 1.34
N LEU A 40 -6.36 8.41 0.38
CA LEU A 40 -5.06 8.31 -0.29
C LEU A 40 -3.92 8.54 0.71
N LYS A 41 -4.08 9.54 1.56
CA LYS A 41 -3.05 9.83 2.55
C LYS A 41 -2.85 8.67 3.51
N ILE A 42 -3.94 8.08 3.98
CA ILE A 42 -3.87 6.93 4.88
C ILE A 42 -3.16 5.76 4.19
N TYR A 43 -3.51 5.51 2.94
CA TYR A 43 -2.89 4.43 2.19
C TYR A 43 -1.39 4.67 2.00
N GLN A 44 -1.02 5.92 1.71
CA GLN A 44 0.40 6.25 1.54
C GLN A 44 1.18 6.06 2.85
N ASP A 45 0.60 6.49 3.96
CA ASP A 45 1.25 6.33 5.25
C ASP A 45 1.42 4.86 5.61
N LEU A 46 0.36 4.08 5.41
CA LEU A 46 0.42 2.65 5.66
C LEU A 46 1.45 1.97 4.75
N SER A 47 1.45 2.37 3.49
CA SER A 47 2.35 1.78 2.51
C SER A 47 3.82 2.02 2.87
N GLN A 48 4.12 3.18 3.40
CA GLN A 48 5.50 3.48 3.80
C GLN A 48 5.95 2.55 4.93
N GLU A 49 5.06 2.29 5.89
CA GLU A 49 5.39 1.39 6.99
C GLU A 49 5.56 -0.05 6.49
N VAL A 50 4.66 -0.48 5.62
CA VAL A 50 4.76 -1.82 5.04
C VAL A 50 6.05 -1.96 4.24
N LEU A 51 6.42 -0.90 3.52
CA LEU A 51 7.64 -0.92 2.71
C LEU A 51 8.88 -1.10 3.57
N LYS A 52 8.92 -0.45 4.74
CA LYS A 52 10.04 -0.63 5.66
C LYS A 52 10.19 -2.10 6.06
N VAL A 53 9.07 -2.74 6.41
CA VAL A 53 9.08 -4.14 6.80
C VAL A 53 9.48 -5.02 5.62
N ALA A 54 8.96 -4.71 4.42
CA ALA A 54 9.27 -5.49 3.24
C ALA A 54 10.75 -5.45 2.92
N LYS A 55 11.38 -4.28 3.06
CA LYS A 55 12.81 -4.14 2.83
C LYS A 55 13.62 -4.98 3.81
N MET A 56 13.14 -5.07 5.05
CA MET A 56 13.81 -5.87 6.06
C MET A 56 13.66 -7.37 5.78
N LYS A 57 12.49 -7.78 5.31
CA LYS A 57 12.22 -9.19 5.03
C LYS A 57 12.87 -9.66 3.74
N HIS A 58 13.01 -8.77 2.78
CA HIS A 58 13.50 -9.13 1.44
C HIS A 58 14.59 -8.17 1.01
N PRO A 59 15.75 -8.19 1.68
CA PRO A 59 16.83 -7.25 1.37
C PRO A 59 17.38 -7.41 -0.04
N GLU A 60 17.13 -8.55 -0.67
CA GLU A 60 17.57 -8.81 -2.04
C GLU A 60 16.69 -8.13 -3.09
N ARG A 61 15.49 -7.67 -2.70
CA ARG A 61 14.57 -7.02 -3.64
C ARG A 61 14.84 -5.54 -3.76
N ASP A 62 14.65 -5.02 -4.96
CA ASP A 62 14.81 -3.59 -5.21
C ASP A 62 13.44 -2.93 -5.15
N TYR A 63 13.19 -2.21 -4.06
CA TYR A 63 11.93 -1.52 -3.85
C TYR A 63 12.01 -0.02 -4.20
N SER A 64 13.08 0.40 -4.89
CA SER A 64 13.25 1.83 -5.15
C SER A 64 12.12 2.40 -5.99
N GLU A 65 11.64 1.65 -6.98
CA GLU A 65 10.53 2.10 -7.80
C GLU A 65 9.25 2.18 -6.98
N MET A 66 9.02 1.17 -6.13
CA MET A 66 7.86 1.16 -5.24
C MET A 66 7.89 2.37 -4.31
N GLU A 67 9.05 2.65 -3.74
CA GLU A 67 9.21 3.79 -2.84
C GLU A 67 8.89 5.09 -3.55
N ARG A 68 9.34 5.21 -4.78
CA ARG A 68 9.11 6.42 -5.56
C ARG A 68 7.62 6.66 -5.82
N ILE A 69 6.89 5.63 -6.25
CA ILE A 69 5.48 5.81 -6.57
C ILE A 69 4.64 6.07 -5.32
N ILE A 70 5.00 5.47 -4.19
CA ILE A 70 4.28 5.69 -2.95
C ILE A 70 4.48 7.12 -2.46
N ASN A 71 5.66 7.67 -2.68
CA ASN A 71 5.99 9.01 -2.18
C ASN A 71 5.70 10.13 -3.17
N SER A 72 5.18 9.81 -4.34
CA SER A 72 4.94 10.83 -5.36
C SER A 72 3.70 11.68 -5.09
#